data_8050b2a76bb93ace89215c1e5a34658f
#
_entry.id   8050b2a76bb93ace89215c1e5a34658f
#
_cell.length_a   1.000
_cell.length_b   1.000
_cell.length_c   1.000
_cell.angle_alpha   90.00
_cell.angle_beta   90.00
_cell.angle_gamma   90.00
#
_symmetry.space_group_name_H-M   'P 1'
#
loop_
_entity.id
_entity.type
_entity.pdbx_description
1 polymer ?
#
loop_
_entity_poly.entity_id
_entity_poly.type
_entity_poly.pdbx_seq_one_letter_code
_entity_poly.pdbx_strand_id
1 'polypeptide(L)'
;GGSAGFESVIKPIILNLVVLLLGGLFGLALKFLMNKRSTDNRLIVSVALLFTFCGICAMMDISPLLGCMSMGMVYINTTDDDKLFKQLNYFSPPILLLFFVRSGVTFDLGALVNTSSAVGGVPLLLVGVLYFFVRIIGKYAGSFLGCAIVKKDKKVRNYLGLALIPQAGVAIGLAALGARMLGGETGNALETVILASSVLYELIGPAAAKLSLYLSHSYSTNLEEITSDVPLTSDGVPK
;
A
#
# COMPACT_ATOMS: atom_id res chain seq x y z
N GLY A 1 3.11 19.54 28.63
CA GLY A 1 3.07 18.15 28.97
C GLY A 1 1.63 17.73 29.24
N GLY A 2 0.83 17.49 28.17
CA GLY A 2 -0.50 16.91 28.32
C GLY A 2 -0.33 15.42 28.60
N SER A 3 -0.83 14.95 29.72
CA SER A 3 -1.04 13.51 29.96
C SER A 3 -1.87 13.00 28.81
N ALA A 4 -1.31 12.10 28.00
CA ALA A 4 -2.10 11.35 27.04
C ALA A 4 -3.11 10.55 27.87
N GLY A 5 -4.33 11.07 28.00
CA GLY A 5 -5.37 10.44 28.75
C GLY A 5 -5.62 9.05 28.17
N PHE A 6 -5.97 8.09 29.01
CA PHE A 6 -6.30 6.72 28.64
C PHE A 6 -7.29 6.67 27.45
N GLU A 7 -8.20 7.64 27.37
CA GLU A 7 -9.11 7.84 26.23
C GLU A 7 -8.41 8.09 24.90
N SER A 8 -7.29 8.83 24.87
CA SER A 8 -6.56 9.17 23.63
C SER A 8 -5.88 7.95 22.99
N VAL A 9 -5.65 6.89 23.76
CA VAL A 9 -5.05 5.64 23.26
C VAL A 9 -6.15 4.62 22.92
N ILE A 10 -7.18 4.51 23.75
CA ILE A 10 -8.22 3.50 23.58
C ILE A 10 -9.16 3.83 22.43
N LYS A 11 -9.54 5.11 22.26
CA LYS A 11 -10.45 5.52 21.19
C LYS A 11 -9.96 5.11 19.79
N PRO A 12 -8.70 5.37 19.37
CA PRO A 12 -8.19 4.90 18.09
C PRO A 12 -8.19 3.37 17.94
N ILE A 13 -7.90 2.64 19.03
CA ILE A 13 -7.91 1.17 19.00
C ILE A 13 -9.32 0.64 18.75
N ILE A 14 -10.30 1.14 19.50
CA ILE A 14 -11.71 0.75 19.33
C ILE A 14 -12.19 1.09 17.92
N LEU A 15 -11.88 2.30 17.42
CA LEU A 15 -12.28 2.71 16.09
C LEU A 15 -11.67 1.83 14.99
N ASN A 16 -10.41 1.43 15.12
CA ASN A 16 -9.77 0.50 14.18
C ASN A 16 -10.41 -0.89 14.23
N LEU A 17 -10.79 -1.38 15.42
CA LEU A 17 -11.52 -2.65 15.55
C LEU A 17 -12.91 -2.57 14.90
N VAL A 18 -13.63 -1.46 15.09
CA VAL A 18 -14.93 -1.22 14.45
C VAL A 18 -14.79 -1.23 12.92
N VAL A 19 -13.78 -0.56 12.39
CA VAL A 19 -13.52 -0.54 10.94
C VAL A 19 -13.19 -1.92 10.39
N LEU A 20 -12.39 -2.72 11.12
CA LEU A 20 -12.09 -4.10 10.73
C LEU A 20 -13.36 -4.96 10.70
N LEU A 21 -14.20 -4.86 11.73
CA LEU A 21 -15.47 -5.61 11.79
C LEU A 21 -16.44 -5.16 10.69
N LEU A 22 -16.57 -3.85 10.49
CA LEU A 22 -17.41 -3.29 9.43
C LEU A 22 -16.91 -3.73 8.06
N GLY A 23 -15.60 -3.68 7.82
CA GLY A 23 -14.98 -4.19 6.58
C GLY A 23 -15.29 -5.67 6.36
N GLY A 24 -15.20 -6.50 7.41
CA GLY A 24 -15.57 -7.91 7.35
C GLY A 24 -17.04 -8.13 6.96
N LEU A 25 -17.96 -7.34 7.54
CA LEU A 25 -19.39 -7.38 7.18
C LEU A 25 -19.61 -7.00 5.70
N PHE A 26 -18.94 -5.97 5.22
CA PHE A 26 -18.97 -5.60 3.79
C PHE A 26 -18.37 -6.68 2.90
N GLY A 27 -17.35 -7.42 3.36
CA GLY A 27 -16.80 -8.59 2.68
C GLY A 27 -17.82 -9.72 2.54
N LEU A 28 -18.59 -10.00 3.59
CA LEU A 28 -19.72 -10.93 3.53
C LEU A 28 -20.83 -10.43 2.61
N ALA A 29 -21.15 -9.14 2.67
CA ALA A 29 -22.13 -8.54 1.75
C ALA A 29 -21.70 -8.70 0.29
N LEU A 30 -20.40 -8.48 -0.02
CA LEU A 30 -19.84 -8.77 -1.33
C LEU A 30 -20.08 -10.22 -1.75
N LYS A 31 -19.79 -11.19 -0.88
CA LYS A 31 -20.03 -12.61 -1.14
C LYS A 31 -21.49 -12.87 -1.56
N PHE A 32 -22.45 -12.37 -0.80
CA PHE A 32 -23.86 -12.58 -1.09
C PHE A 32 -24.31 -11.88 -2.38
N LEU A 33 -23.82 -10.66 -2.60
CA LEU A 33 -24.18 -9.88 -3.77
C LEU A 33 -23.52 -10.36 -5.08
N MET A 34 -22.34 -10.98 -4.98
CA MET A 34 -21.60 -11.51 -6.13
C MET A 34 -22.12 -12.86 -6.62
N ASN A 35 -22.91 -13.58 -5.81
CA ASN A 35 -23.41 -14.90 -6.17
C ASN A 35 -24.30 -14.81 -7.43
N LYS A 36 -23.90 -15.50 -8.53
CA LYS A 36 -24.62 -15.55 -9.82
C LYS A 36 -24.69 -14.24 -10.62
N ARG A 37 -23.79 -13.29 -10.44
CA ARG A 37 -23.78 -12.05 -11.22
C ARG A 37 -22.91 -12.16 -12.49
N SER A 38 -23.32 -11.43 -13.55
CA SER A 38 -22.50 -11.26 -14.75
C SER A 38 -21.24 -10.44 -14.45
N THR A 39 -20.23 -10.53 -15.33
CA THR A 39 -18.93 -9.90 -15.17
C THR A 39 -19.03 -8.39 -14.91
N ASP A 40 -19.80 -7.67 -15.71
CA ASP A 40 -19.95 -6.21 -15.61
C ASP A 40 -20.65 -5.78 -14.33
N ASN A 41 -21.69 -6.50 -13.92
CA ASN A 41 -22.42 -6.22 -12.69
C ASN A 41 -21.57 -6.45 -11.44
N ARG A 42 -20.59 -7.36 -11.49
CA ARG A 42 -19.66 -7.61 -10.37
C ARG A 42 -18.78 -6.40 -10.11
N LEU A 43 -18.20 -5.81 -11.15
CA LEU A 43 -17.36 -4.61 -11.00
C LEU A 43 -18.18 -3.43 -10.45
N ILE A 44 -19.35 -3.17 -11.02
CA ILE A 44 -20.22 -2.06 -10.57
C ILE A 44 -20.59 -2.21 -9.09
N VAL A 45 -21.04 -3.38 -8.67
CA VAL A 45 -21.45 -3.63 -7.28
C VAL A 45 -20.26 -3.54 -6.33
N SER A 46 -19.09 -4.07 -6.71
CA SER A 46 -17.89 -3.99 -5.86
C SER A 46 -17.39 -2.57 -5.69
N VAL A 47 -17.36 -1.79 -6.77
CA VAL A 47 -16.97 -0.38 -6.72
C VAL A 47 -17.99 0.44 -5.91
N ALA A 48 -19.28 0.20 -6.08
CA ALA A 48 -20.32 0.85 -5.29
C ALA A 48 -20.19 0.56 -3.80
N LEU A 49 -19.95 -0.69 -3.41
CA LEU A 49 -19.72 -1.06 -2.02
C LEU A 49 -18.44 -0.46 -1.44
N LEU A 50 -17.35 -0.42 -2.22
CA LEU A 50 -16.11 0.24 -1.81
C LEU A 50 -16.32 1.73 -1.55
N PHE A 51 -16.98 2.45 -2.46
CA PHE A 51 -17.27 3.87 -2.25
C PHE A 51 -18.22 4.11 -1.07
N THR A 52 -19.25 3.26 -0.90
CA THR A 52 -20.15 3.33 0.26
C THR A 52 -19.38 3.14 1.54
N PHE A 53 -18.51 2.13 1.61
CA PHE A 53 -17.65 1.87 2.76
C PHE A 53 -16.71 3.04 3.05
N CYS A 54 -16.04 3.57 2.03
CA CYS A 54 -15.17 4.74 2.16
C CYS A 54 -15.95 5.98 2.64
N GLY A 55 -17.18 6.17 2.15
CA GLY A 55 -18.06 7.25 2.59
C GLY A 55 -18.45 7.13 4.07
N ILE A 56 -18.78 5.93 4.55
CA ILE A 56 -19.07 5.68 5.97
C ILE A 56 -17.82 5.96 6.82
N CYS A 57 -16.65 5.47 6.40
CA CYS A 57 -15.39 5.75 7.10
C CYS A 57 -15.07 7.24 7.16
N ALA A 58 -15.32 7.97 6.06
CA ALA A 58 -15.12 9.42 6.02
C ALA A 58 -16.05 10.18 6.97
N MET A 59 -17.30 9.74 7.13
CA MET A 59 -18.24 10.32 8.11
C MET A 59 -17.81 10.09 9.56
N MET A 60 -17.04 9.04 9.80
CA MET A 60 -16.51 8.68 11.14
C MET A 60 -15.09 9.23 11.39
N ASP A 61 -14.51 9.99 10.45
CA ASP A 61 -13.11 10.45 10.47
C ASP A 61 -12.08 9.31 10.66
N ILE A 62 -12.33 8.15 10.01
CA ILE A 62 -11.49 6.97 10.12
C ILE A 62 -10.92 6.60 8.76
N SER A 63 -9.68 6.09 8.75
CA SER A 63 -9.07 5.58 7.53
C SER A 63 -9.79 4.31 7.04
N PRO A 64 -10.27 4.25 5.79
CA PRO A 64 -10.92 3.06 5.24
C PRO A 64 -9.94 1.92 4.94
N LEU A 65 -8.62 2.17 4.99
CA LEU A 65 -7.59 1.24 4.53
C LEU A 65 -7.69 -0.14 5.19
N LEU A 66 -7.71 -0.18 6.53
CA LEU A 66 -7.80 -1.43 7.29
C LEU A 66 -9.11 -2.18 7.03
N GLY A 67 -10.20 -1.44 6.87
CA GLY A 67 -11.50 -2.04 6.58
C GLY A 67 -11.57 -2.62 5.17
N CYS A 68 -10.99 -1.94 4.17
CA CYS A 68 -10.89 -2.48 2.81
C CYS A 68 -10.02 -3.75 2.77
N MET A 69 -8.94 -3.80 3.56
CA MET A 69 -8.14 -5.02 3.73
C MET A 69 -8.96 -6.16 4.34
N SER A 70 -9.71 -5.87 5.41
CA SER A 70 -10.60 -6.85 6.06
C SER A 70 -11.70 -7.33 5.09
N MET A 71 -12.30 -6.42 4.32
CA MET A 71 -13.31 -6.74 3.30
C MET A 71 -12.75 -7.73 2.27
N GLY A 72 -11.56 -7.44 1.71
CA GLY A 72 -10.89 -8.32 0.75
C GLY A 72 -10.52 -9.67 1.35
N MET A 73 -9.98 -9.67 2.59
CA MET A 73 -9.59 -10.88 3.29
C MET A 73 -10.79 -11.80 3.56
N VAL A 74 -11.90 -11.26 4.04
CA VAL A 74 -13.12 -12.03 4.29
C VAL A 74 -13.69 -12.57 2.98
N TYR A 75 -13.74 -11.76 1.93
CA TYR A 75 -14.23 -12.19 0.63
C TYR A 75 -13.42 -13.36 0.06
N ILE A 76 -12.09 -13.24 -0.03
CA ILE A 76 -11.24 -14.28 -0.63
C ILE A 76 -11.21 -15.58 0.19
N ASN A 77 -11.32 -15.49 1.53
CA ASN A 77 -11.35 -16.68 2.39
C ASN A 77 -12.72 -17.37 2.47
N THR A 78 -13.78 -16.70 2.02
CA THR A 78 -15.14 -17.25 2.05
C THR A 78 -15.69 -17.62 0.68
N THR A 79 -14.95 -17.28 -0.39
CA THR A 79 -15.33 -17.58 -1.78
C THR A 79 -14.13 -18.12 -2.55
N ASP A 80 -14.36 -19.03 -3.50
CA ASP A 80 -13.34 -19.50 -4.45
C ASP A 80 -13.26 -18.61 -5.70
N ASP A 81 -13.85 -17.40 -5.65
CA ASP A 81 -13.98 -16.49 -6.77
C ASP A 81 -12.88 -15.41 -6.77
N ASP A 82 -11.83 -15.63 -7.54
CA ASP A 82 -10.74 -14.68 -7.78
C ASP A 82 -11.02 -13.69 -8.95
N LYS A 83 -12.13 -13.88 -9.69
CA LYS A 83 -12.48 -13.07 -10.86
C LYS A 83 -12.72 -11.60 -10.52
N LEU A 84 -13.27 -11.33 -9.33
CA LEU A 84 -13.47 -9.97 -8.84
C LEU A 84 -12.16 -9.20 -8.73
N PHE A 85 -11.12 -9.81 -8.17
CA PHE A 85 -9.82 -9.16 -8.02
C PHE A 85 -9.13 -8.93 -9.36
N LYS A 86 -9.29 -9.86 -10.32
CA LYS A 86 -8.80 -9.67 -11.69
C LYS A 86 -9.48 -8.46 -12.34
N GLN A 87 -10.79 -8.30 -12.19
CA GLN A 87 -11.54 -7.16 -12.72
C GLN A 87 -11.12 -5.84 -12.07
N LEU A 88 -10.97 -5.80 -10.74
CA LEU A 88 -10.47 -4.63 -10.03
C LEU A 88 -9.06 -4.25 -10.49
N ASN A 89 -8.20 -5.22 -10.77
CA ASN A 89 -6.86 -4.97 -11.32
C ASN A 89 -6.89 -4.36 -12.72
N TYR A 90 -7.87 -4.69 -13.55
CA TYR A 90 -8.07 -4.02 -14.85
C TYR A 90 -8.60 -2.60 -14.71
N PHE A 91 -9.41 -2.34 -13.70
CA PHE A 91 -10.02 -1.03 -13.45
C PHE A 91 -9.10 -0.08 -12.68
N SER A 92 -8.19 -0.59 -11.85
CA SER A 92 -7.35 0.22 -10.96
C SER A 92 -6.27 1.07 -11.66
N PRO A 93 -5.63 0.70 -12.81
CA PRO A 93 -4.54 1.46 -13.38
C PRO A 93 -4.84 2.93 -13.69
N PRO A 94 -6.00 3.31 -14.29
CA PRO A 94 -6.34 4.72 -14.49
C PRO A 94 -6.47 5.51 -13.18
N ILE A 95 -7.02 4.89 -12.14
CA ILE A 95 -7.18 5.52 -10.82
C ILE A 95 -5.81 5.73 -10.17
N LEU A 96 -4.94 4.72 -10.25
CA LEU A 96 -3.56 4.82 -9.76
C LEU A 96 -2.78 5.90 -10.51
N LEU A 97 -2.94 6.00 -11.84
CA LEU A 97 -2.32 7.05 -12.62
C LEU A 97 -2.74 8.44 -12.14
N LEU A 98 -4.04 8.68 -11.98
CA LEU A 98 -4.57 9.94 -11.46
C LEU A 98 -4.05 10.24 -10.05
N PHE A 99 -3.96 9.23 -9.20
CA PHE A 99 -3.39 9.35 -7.86
C PHE A 99 -1.93 9.80 -7.89
N PHE A 100 -1.08 9.17 -8.71
CA PHE A 100 0.33 9.53 -8.83
C PHE A 100 0.53 10.92 -9.46
N VAL A 101 -0.26 11.25 -10.50
CA VAL A 101 -0.22 12.59 -11.11
C VAL A 101 -0.59 13.66 -10.09
N ARG A 102 -1.67 13.45 -9.34
CA ARG A 102 -2.06 14.38 -8.27
C ARG A 102 -0.95 14.54 -7.22
N SER A 103 -0.36 13.43 -6.77
CA SER A 103 0.73 13.47 -5.80
C SER A 103 1.97 14.20 -6.33
N GLY A 104 2.28 14.04 -7.63
CA GLY A 104 3.36 14.77 -8.28
C GLY A 104 3.09 16.28 -8.38
N VAL A 105 1.84 16.68 -8.67
CA VAL A 105 1.45 18.10 -8.76
C VAL A 105 1.47 18.79 -7.39
N THR A 106 1.11 18.06 -6.33
CA THR A 106 1.15 18.60 -4.96
C THR A 106 2.55 18.62 -4.35
N PHE A 107 3.53 17.99 -5.00
CA PHE A 107 4.88 17.89 -4.49
C PHE A 107 5.64 19.23 -4.63
N ASP A 108 5.96 19.85 -3.51
CA ASP A 108 6.71 21.09 -3.47
C ASP A 108 8.22 20.83 -3.35
N LEU A 109 8.90 20.84 -4.50
CA LEU A 109 10.36 20.74 -4.57
C LEU A 109 11.06 21.92 -3.90
N GLY A 110 10.44 23.10 -3.91
CA GLY A 110 10.99 24.30 -3.26
C GLY A 110 11.08 24.15 -1.75
N ALA A 111 10.07 23.51 -1.13
CA ALA A 111 10.06 23.26 0.31
C ALA A 111 11.19 22.34 0.77
N LEU A 112 11.68 21.43 -0.09
CA LEU A 112 12.82 20.55 0.25
C LEU A 112 14.15 21.29 0.36
N VAL A 113 14.33 22.30 -0.50
CA VAL A 113 15.61 23.01 -0.62
C VAL A 113 15.64 24.26 0.25
N ASN A 114 14.48 24.89 0.50
CA ASN A 114 14.39 26.09 1.30
C ASN A 114 14.58 25.81 2.79
N THR A 115 15.57 26.45 3.37
CA THR A 115 15.90 26.39 4.81
C THR A 115 14.77 26.93 5.71
N SER A 116 13.84 27.71 5.16
CA SER A 116 12.67 28.23 5.87
C SER A 116 11.63 27.15 6.23
N SER A 117 11.66 26.01 5.54
CA SER A 117 10.78 24.86 5.79
C SER A 117 11.40 23.84 6.75
N ALA A 118 12.31 24.26 7.63
CA ALA A 118 13.01 23.39 8.56
C ALA A 118 12.09 22.94 9.70
N VAL A 119 12.08 21.63 9.99
CA VAL A 119 11.46 21.07 11.19
C VAL A 119 12.51 21.00 12.30
N GLY A 120 12.32 21.77 13.37
CA GLY A 120 13.29 21.81 14.47
C GLY A 120 14.68 22.32 14.07
N GLY A 121 14.79 23.17 13.03
CA GLY A 121 16.05 23.70 12.52
C GLY A 121 16.80 22.77 11.55
N VAL A 122 16.22 21.59 11.20
CA VAL A 122 16.81 20.63 10.25
C VAL A 122 16.13 20.76 8.89
N PRO A 123 16.89 20.91 7.79
CA PRO A 123 16.31 20.96 6.44
C PRO A 123 15.48 19.70 6.12
N LEU A 124 14.31 19.86 5.48
CA LEU A 124 13.43 18.74 5.12
C LEU A 124 14.12 17.71 4.22
N LEU A 125 15.03 18.15 3.37
CA LEU A 125 15.83 17.27 2.54
C LEU A 125 16.64 16.26 3.38
N LEU A 126 17.30 16.74 4.43
CA LEU A 126 18.10 15.87 5.32
C LEU A 126 17.20 14.89 6.07
N VAL A 127 16.04 15.33 6.54
CA VAL A 127 15.03 14.49 7.19
C VAL A 127 14.56 13.39 6.22
N GLY A 128 14.26 13.74 4.96
CA GLY A 128 13.84 12.79 3.93
C GLY A 128 14.91 11.75 3.61
N VAL A 129 16.16 12.17 3.48
CA VAL A 129 17.30 11.25 3.23
C VAL A 129 17.52 10.32 4.43
N LEU A 130 17.52 10.85 5.66
CA LEU A 130 17.64 10.02 6.86
C LEU A 130 16.48 9.03 6.98
N TYR A 131 15.25 9.48 6.76
CA TYR A 131 14.07 8.61 6.74
C TYR A 131 14.22 7.48 5.72
N PHE A 132 14.69 7.80 4.51
CA PHE A 132 14.92 6.81 3.45
C PHE A 132 15.88 5.71 3.91
N PHE A 133 17.05 6.06 4.43
CA PHE A 133 18.05 5.08 4.85
C PHE A 133 17.63 4.27 6.09
N VAL A 134 17.12 4.96 7.12
CA VAL A 134 16.67 4.28 8.36
C VAL A 134 15.57 3.28 8.07
N ARG A 135 14.65 3.64 7.17
CA ARG A 135 13.56 2.75 6.77
C ARG A 135 14.05 1.52 6.00
N ILE A 136 15.02 1.67 5.08
CA ILE A 136 15.64 0.53 4.38
C ILE A 136 16.32 -0.40 5.39
N ILE A 137 17.10 0.16 6.30
CA ILE A 137 17.77 -0.62 7.34
C ILE A 137 16.75 -1.37 8.21
N GLY A 138 15.69 -0.69 8.63
CA GLY A 138 14.63 -1.29 9.43
C GLY A 138 13.91 -2.44 8.70
N LYS A 139 13.57 -2.25 7.43
CA LYS A 139 12.95 -3.30 6.59
C LYS A 139 13.89 -4.50 6.40
N TYR A 140 15.16 -4.23 6.11
CA TYR A 140 16.15 -5.29 5.94
C TYR A 140 16.36 -6.08 7.24
N ALA A 141 16.59 -5.39 8.35
CA ALA A 141 16.76 -6.02 9.65
C ALA A 141 15.52 -6.81 10.08
N GLY A 142 14.32 -6.23 9.92
CA GLY A 142 13.06 -6.89 10.27
C GLY A 142 12.80 -8.14 9.43
N SER A 143 13.02 -8.08 8.12
CA SER A 143 12.85 -9.25 7.24
C SER A 143 13.89 -10.33 7.53
N PHE A 144 15.15 -9.95 7.75
CA PHE A 144 16.22 -10.87 8.10
C PHE A 144 15.94 -11.58 9.43
N LEU A 145 15.58 -10.85 10.48
CA LEU A 145 15.23 -11.42 11.79
C LEU A 145 13.99 -12.31 11.72
N GLY A 146 12.94 -11.86 11.03
CA GLY A 146 11.74 -12.66 10.83
C GLY A 146 12.02 -13.98 10.12
N CYS A 147 12.79 -13.95 9.03
CA CYS A 147 13.21 -15.17 8.32
C CYS A 147 14.14 -16.07 9.15
N ALA A 148 14.98 -15.48 10.02
CA ALA A 148 15.85 -16.24 10.91
C ALA A 148 15.05 -16.99 11.98
N ILE A 149 14.04 -16.34 12.59
CA ILE A 149 13.17 -16.95 13.62
C ILE A 149 12.41 -18.15 13.04
N VAL A 150 11.83 -18.01 11.84
CA VAL A 150 11.09 -19.10 11.19
C VAL A 150 11.99 -20.08 10.40
N LYS A 151 13.31 -19.96 10.53
CA LYS A 151 14.30 -20.82 9.89
C LYS A 151 14.15 -20.96 8.38
N LYS A 152 13.80 -19.86 7.70
CA LYS A 152 13.74 -19.83 6.23
C LYS A 152 15.12 -20.02 5.60
N ASP A 153 15.13 -20.48 4.34
CA ASP A 153 16.37 -20.69 3.57
C ASP A 153 17.27 -19.44 3.60
N LYS A 154 18.58 -19.66 3.65
CA LYS A 154 19.59 -18.59 3.74
C LYS A 154 19.49 -17.58 2.60
N LYS A 155 19.15 -18.05 1.38
CA LYS A 155 18.97 -17.17 0.20
C LYS A 155 17.81 -16.21 0.41
N VAL A 156 16.64 -16.71 0.80
CA VAL A 156 15.47 -15.86 1.08
C VAL A 156 15.78 -14.91 2.22
N ARG A 157 16.32 -15.39 3.33
CA ARG A 157 16.66 -14.59 4.51
C ARG A 157 17.57 -13.41 4.19
N ASN A 158 18.59 -13.63 3.36
CA ASN A 158 19.61 -12.62 3.09
C ASN A 158 19.15 -11.57 2.06
N TYR A 159 18.24 -11.93 1.14
CA TYR A 159 17.89 -11.05 0.03
C TYR A 159 16.46 -10.49 0.08
N LEU A 160 15.58 -11.05 0.91
CA LEU A 160 14.19 -10.57 1.03
C LEU A 160 14.12 -9.08 1.37
N GLY A 161 15.03 -8.59 2.22
CA GLY A 161 15.08 -7.17 2.59
C GLY A 161 15.26 -6.22 1.41
N LEU A 162 16.03 -6.63 0.39
CA LEU A 162 16.20 -5.85 -0.84
C LEU A 162 14.92 -5.83 -1.67
N ALA A 163 14.17 -6.94 -1.73
CA ALA A 163 12.89 -7.00 -2.43
C ALA A 163 11.81 -6.12 -1.80
N LEU A 164 11.94 -5.79 -0.52
CA LEU A 164 11.00 -4.95 0.22
C LEU A 164 11.30 -3.44 0.14
N ILE A 165 12.36 -3.03 -0.57
CA ILE A 165 12.73 -1.62 -0.70
C ILE A 165 11.63 -0.81 -1.44
N PRO A 166 11.05 -1.27 -2.58
CA PRO A 166 10.03 -0.52 -3.29
C PRO A 166 8.86 -0.15 -2.37
N GLN A 167 8.44 1.11 -2.43
CA GLN A 167 7.31 1.60 -1.66
C GLN A 167 6.84 2.97 -2.14
N ALA A 168 5.59 3.06 -2.58
CA ALA A 168 5.01 4.34 -2.97
C ALA A 168 3.53 4.47 -2.55
N GLY A 169 2.62 3.83 -3.24
CA GLY A 169 1.18 4.10 -3.18
C GLY A 169 0.59 4.23 -1.77
N VAL A 170 0.78 3.22 -0.91
CA VAL A 170 0.22 3.24 0.47
C VAL A 170 0.89 4.31 1.32
N ALA A 171 2.21 4.51 1.20
CA ALA A 171 2.92 5.52 1.97
C ALA A 171 2.47 6.94 1.61
N ILE A 172 2.31 7.21 0.32
CA ILE A 172 1.81 8.49 -0.19
C ILE A 172 0.37 8.74 0.28
N GLY A 173 -0.50 7.72 0.17
CA GLY A 173 -1.88 7.84 0.63
C GLY A 173 -2.01 8.12 2.14
N LEU A 174 -1.20 7.43 2.95
CA LEU A 174 -1.15 7.68 4.40
C LEU A 174 -0.53 9.03 4.74
N ALA A 175 0.47 9.50 3.98
CA ALA A 175 1.05 10.83 4.15
C ALA A 175 0.03 11.93 3.88
N ALA A 176 -0.73 11.82 2.79
CA ALA A 176 -1.80 12.76 2.47
C ALA A 176 -2.91 12.78 3.54
N LEU A 177 -3.26 11.62 4.10
CA LEU A 177 -4.20 11.54 5.22
C LEU A 177 -3.61 12.19 6.48
N GLY A 178 -2.37 11.85 6.84
CA GLY A 178 -1.66 12.41 7.98
C GLY A 178 -1.49 13.93 7.88
N ALA A 179 -1.20 14.43 6.68
CA ALA A 179 -1.09 15.87 6.41
C ALA A 179 -2.40 16.61 6.69
N ARG A 180 -3.53 16.02 6.28
CA ARG A 180 -4.87 16.59 6.57
C ARG A 180 -5.19 16.61 8.07
N MET A 181 -4.81 15.53 8.79
CA MET A 181 -5.09 15.41 10.23
C MET A 181 -4.21 16.35 11.06
N LEU A 182 -2.94 16.54 10.68
CA LEU A 182 -2.01 17.41 11.38
C LEU A 182 -2.25 18.89 11.01
N GLY A 183 -2.59 19.15 9.75
CA GLY A 183 -2.80 20.50 9.23
C GLY A 183 -1.55 21.38 9.23
N GLY A 184 -1.68 22.57 8.65
CA GLY A 184 -0.63 23.61 8.66
C GLY A 184 0.73 23.17 8.14
N GLU A 185 1.79 23.78 8.65
CA GLU A 185 3.17 23.53 8.21
C GLU A 185 3.66 22.10 8.51
N THR A 186 3.25 21.52 9.65
CA THR A 186 3.64 20.16 10.04
C THR A 186 3.08 19.13 9.10
N GLY A 187 1.81 19.28 8.68
CA GLY A 187 1.18 18.39 7.71
C GLY A 187 1.88 18.44 6.35
N ASN A 188 2.15 19.66 5.86
CA ASN A 188 2.85 19.85 4.59
C ASN A 188 4.29 19.30 4.64
N ALA A 189 5.00 19.50 5.74
CA ALA A 189 6.34 18.96 5.93
C ALA A 189 6.34 17.41 5.91
N LEU A 190 5.38 16.77 6.60
CA LEU A 190 5.21 15.32 6.57
C LEU A 190 4.99 14.80 5.15
N GLU A 191 4.04 15.40 4.43
CA GLU A 191 3.71 14.99 3.06
C GLU A 191 4.92 15.17 2.14
N THR A 192 5.61 16.30 2.22
CA THR A 192 6.80 16.59 1.41
C THR A 192 7.94 15.58 1.65
N VAL A 193 8.25 15.26 2.92
CA VAL A 193 9.29 14.29 3.27
C VAL A 193 8.94 12.88 2.74
N ILE A 194 7.70 12.46 2.90
CA ILE A 194 7.26 11.13 2.45
C ILE A 194 7.23 11.05 0.92
N LEU A 195 6.75 12.10 0.23
CA LEU A 195 6.75 12.14 -1.23
C LEU A 195 8.18 12.11 -1.79
N ALA A 196 9.10 12.93 -1.26
CA ALA A 196 10.50 12.93 -1.66
C ALA A 196 11.14 11.55 -1.50
N SER A 197 10.92 10.90 -0.37
CA SER A 197 11.42 9.56 -0.11
C SER A 197 10.80 8.53 -1.04
N SER A 198 9.51 8.68 -1.39
CA SER A 198 8.82 7.78 -2.31
C SER A 198 9.40 7.85 -3.72
N VAL A 199 9.80 9.02 -4.20
CA VAL A 199 10.51 9.17 -5.48
C VAL A 199 11.81 8.36 -5.49
N LEU A 200 12.59 8.42 -4.39
CA LEU A 200 13.82 7.64 -4.26
C LEU A 200 13.53 6.12 -4.23
N TYR A 201 12.46 5.70 -3.53
CA TYR A 201 12.05 4.29 -3.50
C TYR A 201 11.62 3.78 -4.86
N GLU A 202 10.90 4.57 -5.65
CA GLU A 202 10.48 4.19 -6.99
C GLU A 202 11.65 4.15 -7.97
N LEU A 203 12.66 5.01 -7.81
CA LEU A 203 13.84 5.02 -8.66
C LEU A 203 14.76 3.82 -8.39
N ILE A 204 15.03 3.51 -7.13
CA ILE A 204 16.00 2.48 -6.71
C ILE A 204 15.32 1.12 -6.50
N GLY A 205 14.07 1.14 -6.04
CA GLY A 205 13.33 -0.04 -5.60
C GLY A 205 13.22 -1.16 -6.62
N PRO A 206 12.76 -0.91 -7.86
CA PRO A 206 12.64 -1.96 -8.87
C PRO A 206 13.96 -2.63 -9.21
N ALA A 207 15.06 -1.86 -9.27
CA ALA A 207 16.41 -2.40 -9.48
C ALA A 207 16.85 -3.28 -8.31
N ALA A 208 16.62 -2.84 -7.06
CA ALA A 208 16.93 -3.60 -5.85
C ALA A 208 16.09 -4.88 -5.74
N ALA A 209 14.79 -4.82 -6.06
CA ALA A 209 13.92 -5.99 -6.08
C ALA A 209 14.36 -7.01 -7.14
N LYS A 210 14.67 -6.56 -8.36
CA LYS A 210 15.20 -7.43 -9.41
C LYS A 210 16.52 -8.08 -9.00
N LEU A 211 17.43 -7.32 -8.40
CA LEU A 211 18.71 -7.84 -7.88
C LEU A 211 18.47 -8.89 -6.79
N SER A 212 17.52 -8.67 -5.89
CA SER A 212 17.13 -9.63 -4.85
C SER A 212 16.69 -10.96 -5.45
N LEU A 213 15.78 -10.93 -6.42
CA LEU A 213 15.29 -12.12 -7.11
C LEU A 213 16.41 -12.88 -7.84
N TYR A 214 17.31 -12.14 -8.48
CA TYR A 214 18.47 -12.73 -9.15
C TYR A 214 19.43 -13.41 -8.18
N LEU A 215 19.81 -12.73 -7.08
CA LEU A 215 20.75 -13.28 -6.07
C LEU A 215 20.13 -14.43 -5.26
N SER A 216 18.82 -14.44 -5.04
CA SER A 216 18.13 -15.53 -4.37
C SER A 216 17.88 -16.73 -5.28
N HIS A 217 18.16 -16.63 -6.59
CA HIS A 217 17.81 -17.60 -7.63
C HIS A 217 16.31 -17.95 -7.65
N SER A 218 15.47 -16.98 -7.28
CA SER A 218 14.01 -17.08 -7.34
C SER A 218 13.45 -16.59 -8.68
N TYR A 219 14.33 -16.32 -9.63
CA TYR A 219 13.99 -15.85 -10.96
C TYR A 219 14.11 -17.00 -11.97
N SER A 220 13.00 -17.35 -12.63
CA SER A 220 13.03 -18.31 -13.73
C SER A 220 13.61 -17.63 -14.98
N THR A 221 14.64 -18.22 -15.56
CA THR A 221 15.24 -17.78 -16.84
C THR A 221 14.62 -18.53 -18.04
N ASN A 222 13.80 -19.53 -17.81
CA ASN A 222 13.11 -20.29 -18.83
C ASN A 222 11.87 -19.55 -19.32
N LEU A 223 11.97 -18.92 -20.46
CA LEU A 223 10.84 -18.27 -21.15
C LEU A 223 9.69 -19.25 -21.44
N GLU A 224 9.98 -20.53 -21.66
CA GLU A 224 8.99 -21.57 -21.88
C GLU A 224 8.14 -21.86 -20.64
N GLU A 225 8.70 -21.81 -19.43
CA GLU A 225 7.92 -21.95 -18.18
C GLU A 225 6.99 -20.76 -17.95
N ILE A 226 7.44 -19.54 -18.33
CA ILE A 226 6.63 -18.33 -18.18
C ILE A 226 5.46 -18.30 -19.15
N THR A 227 5.64 -18.83 -20.35
CA THR A 227 4.58 -18.91 -21.38
C THR A 227 3.60 -20.05 -21.13
N SER A 228 3.99 -21.12 -20.42
CA SER A 228 3.09 -22.23 -20.10
C SER A 228 2.00 -21.90 -19.09
N ASP A 229 2.22 -20.89 -18.24
CA ASP A 229 1.26 -20.45 -17.22
C ASP A 229 0.24 -19.40 -17.73
N VAL A 230 0.41 -18.92 -18.97
CA VAL A 230 -0.57 -18.04 -19.60
C VAL A 230 -1.52 -18.90 -20.44
N PRO A 231 -2.80 -19.06 -20.03
CA PRO A 231 -3.76 -19.81 -20.84
C PRO A 231 -3.94 -19.10 -22.18
N LEU A 232 -3.51 -19.75 -23.25
CA LEU A 232 -3.72 -19.29 -24.61
C LEU A 232 -5.20 -19.51 -24.98
N THR A 233 -5.78 -18.55 -25.68
CA THR A 233 -7.06 -18.77 -26.39
C THR A 233 -6.85 -19.75 -27.52
N SER A 234 -7.93 -20.35 -28.06
CA SER A 234 -7.89 -21.24 -29.23
C SER A 234 -7.17 -20.64 -30.43
N ASP A 235 -6.98 -19.33 -30.44
CA ASP A 235 -6.34 -18.56 -31.53
C ASP A 235 -4.88 -18.19 -31.21
N GLY A 236 -4.29 -18.76 -30.16
CA GLY A 236 -2.88 -18.57 -29.79
C GLY A 236 -2.57 -17.20 -29.13
N VAL A 237 -3.58 -16.42 -28.77
CA VAL A 237 -3.43 -15.12 -28.10
C VAL A 237 -3.47 -15.31 -26.58
N PRO A 238 -2.56 -14.67 -25.81
CA PRO A 238 -2.62 -14.73 -24.34
C PRO A 238 -3.94 -14.15 -23.83
N LYS A 239 -4.58 -14.88 -22.92
CA LYS A 239 -5.82 -14.44 -22.26
C LYS A 239 -5.55 -13.34 -21.25
#